data_7dafafd04bef6cc4a874e68ea74b8345
#
_entry.id   7dafafd04bef6cc4a874e68ea74b8345
#
_cell.length_a   1.000
_cell.length_b   1.000
_cell.length_c   1.000
_cell.angle_alpha   90.00
_cell.angle_beta   90.00
_cell.angle_gamma   90.00
#
_symmetry.space_group_name_H-M   'P 1'
#
loop_
_entity.id
_entity.type
_entity.pdbx_description
1 polymer ?
#
loop_
_entity_poly.entity_id
_entity_poly.type
_entity_poly.pdbx_seq_one_letter_code
_entity_poly.pdbx_strand_id
1 'polypeptide(L)'
;MRAVANWFTPKIALARIAWLRTILYLFVILDMHAFVRDTRLKGESPGLYQPLYLARLFELPTPTVAITTTLYYVLIVACLVAATNRFPRIAGWVVAPAFTWWVLIGMSDGKVDHDHLALVIALWVLPTVAQSRKGSPWADQTRSEAAGWAIRCVQICVIATYFLSAIAKLRSAGWALTWPGSAILTWAIVRRPHPVGEWLLHHPWMLHVMQWIGIIGEFLSPVVLWLKGRWQLLGALFFIGFHVANTAILLIHFLPTVVCWLAFAPMERIVPWFRSRRSADSADSAGDAGDAREAEDQTEDGRQAKEQAGA
;
A
#
# COMPACT_ATOMS: atom_id res chain seq x y z
N MET A 1 -21.99 -20.04 -10.00
CA MET A 1 -21.80 -18.67 -10.51
C MET A 1 -21.91 -17.58 -9.44
N ARG A 2 -22.97 -17.52 -8.61
CA ARG A 2 -23.15 -16.47 -7.56
C ARG A 2 -21.98 -16.38 -6.54
N ALA A 3 -21.45 -17.52 -6.08
CA ALA A 3 -20.33 -17.54 -5.12
C ALA A 3 -19.05 -16.90 -5.69
N VAL A 4 -18.74 -17.16 -6.95
CA VAL A 4 -17.59 -16.59 -7.66
C VAL A 4 -17.79 -15.08 -7.84
N ALA A 5 -18.95 -14.64 -8.29
CA ALA A 5 -19.27 -13.22 -8.43
C ALA A 5 -19.12 -12.48 -7.08
N ASN A 6 -19.70 -13.04 -6.00
CA ASN A 6 -19.59 -12.46 -4.65
C ASN A 6 -18.14 -12.40 -4.14
N TRP A 7 -17.27 -13.31 -4.57
CA TRP A 7 -15.86 -13.27 -4.23
C TRP A 7 -15.13 -12.12 -4.94
N PHE A 8 -15.44 -11.88 -6.23
CA PHE A 8 -14.83 -10.78 -6.99
C PHE A 8 -15.42 -9.40 -6.63
N THR A 9 -16.70 -9.33 -6.25
CA THR A 9 -17.40 -8.08 -5.95
C THR A 9 -18.00 -8.05 -4.54
N PRO A 10 -17.20 -8.26 -3.48
CA PRO A 10 -17.71 -8.19 -2.12
C PRO A 10 -18.19 -6.77 -1.81
N LYS A 11 -19.27 -6.63 -1.04
CA LYS A 11 -19.75 -5.31 -0.60
C LYS A 11 -18.83 -4.73 0.47
N ILE A 12 -18.07 -3.71 0.12
CA ILE A 12 -17.08 -3.04 0.99
C ILE A 12 -17.49 -1.58 1.21
N ALA A 13 -17.21 -1.04 2.41
CA ALA A 13 -17.48 0.36 2.75
C ALA A 13 -16.68 1.33 1.88
N LEU A 14 -17.32 2.43 1.42
CA LEU A 14 -16.68 3.47 0.61
C LEU A 14 -15.53 4.16 1.35
N ALA A 15 -15.59 4.23 2.69
CA ALA A 15 -14.51 4.75 3.52
C ALA A 15 -13.17 4.03 3.26
N ARG A 16 -13.16 2.71 3.02
CA ARG A 16 -11.93 1.97 2.68
C ARG A 16 -11.30 2.48 1.38
N ILE A 17 -12.12 2.74 0.37
CA ILE A 17 -11.66 3.32 -0.90
C ILE A 17 -11.13 4.73 -0.70
N ALA A 18 -11.80 5.55 0.12
CA ALA A 18 -11.36 6.92 0.39
C ALA A 18 -9.97 6.95 1.05
N TRP A 19 -9.75 6.11 2.06
CA TRP A 19 -8.44 5.95 2.69
C TRP A 19 -7.38 5.45 1.70
N LEU A 20 -7.69 4.42 0.93
CA LEU A 20 -6.77 3.86 -0.05
C LEU A 20 -6.38 4.90 -1.11
N ARG A 21 -7.35 5.66 -1.63
CA ARG A 21 -7.11 6.78 -2.55
C ARG A 21 -6.15 7.80 -1.96
N THR A 22 -6.46 8.31 -0.77
CA THR A 22 -5.63 9.32 -0.11
C THR A 22 -4.19 8.84 -0.01
N ILE A 23 -3.97 7.63 0.50
CA ILE A 23 -2.63 7.11 0.73
C ILE A 23 -1.92 6.83 -0.59
N LEU A 24 -2.57 6.17 -1.56
CA LEU A 24 -1.91 5.81 -2.82
C LEU A 24 -1.60 7.04 -3.69
N TYR A 25 -2.48 8.05 -3.76
CA TYR A 25 -2.18 9.25 -4.53
C TYR A 25 -1.06 10.08 -3.89
N LEU A 26 -0.99 10.17 -2.55
CA LEU A 26 0.15 10.80 -1.87
C LEU A 26 1.42 9.97 -2.05
N PHE A 27 1.32 8.64 -2.05
CA PHE A 27 2.44 7.75 -2.31
C PHE A 27 2.99 7.91 -3.73
N VAL A 28 2.16 8.13 -4.75
CA VAL A 28 2.61 8.44 -6.12
C VAL A 28 3.57 9.63 -6.13
N ILE A 29 3.26 10.70 -5.38
CA ILE A 29 4.14 11.85 -5.27
C ILE A 29 5.49 11.45 -4.65
N LEU A 30 5.47 10.66 -3.59
CA LEU A 30 6.68 10.14 -2.95
C LEU A 30 7.48 9.25 -3.92
N ASP A 31 6.81 8.37 -4.65
CA ASP A 31 7.42 7.44 -5.59
C ASP A 31 8.16 8.16 -6.72
N MET A 32 7.55 9.21 -7.27
CA MET A 32 8.16 10.06 -8.29
C MET A 32 9.47 10.73 -7.84
N HIS A 33 9.61 11.00 -6.53
CA HIS A 33 10.79 11.68 -5.98
C HIS A 33 11.84 10.69 -5.47
N ALA A 34 11.42 9.55 -4.93
CA ALA A 34 12.31 8.63 -4.24
C ALA A 34 12.74 7.44 -5.10
N PHE A 35 11.86 6.95 -5.99
CA PHE A 35 12.07 5.68 -6.69
C PHE A 35 12.13 5.81 -8.20
N VAL A 36 11.26 6.61 -8.82
CA VAL A 36 11.24 6.85 -10.28
C VAL A 36 11.68 8.29 -10.59
N ARG A 37 12.64 8.79 -9.82
CA ARG A 37 13.11 10.19 -9.86
C ARG A 37 13.79 10.57 -11.17
N ASP A 38 14.48 9.63 -11.80
CA ASP A 38 15.28 9.91 -12.98
C ASP A 38 14.45 10.10 -14.26
N THR A 39 13.13 9.88 -14.20
CA THR A 39 12.22 10.04 -15.33
C THR A 39 12.29 11.46 -15.96
N ARG A 40 12.47 12.50 -15.14
CA ARG A 40 12.63 13.87 -15.66
C ARG A 40 13.89 14.03 -16.51
N LEU A 41 15.01 13.46 -16.06
CA LEU A 41 16.30 13.53 -16.75
C LEU A 41 16.28 12.82 -18.11
N LYS A 42 15.42 11.81 -18.29
CA LYS A 42 15.29 11.11 -19.57
C LYS A 42 14.76 12.00 -20.68
N GLY A 43 14.05 13.07 -20.35
CA GLY A 43 13.67 14.10 -21.32
C GLY A 43 14.86 14.90 -21.89
N GLU A 44 15.99 14.94 -21.20
CA GLU A 44 17.22 15.62 -21.65
C GLU A 44 18.03 14.77 -22.63
N SER A 45 17.79 13.46 -22.66
CA SER A 45 18.52 12.51 -23.51
C SER A 45 17.57 11.63 -24.34
N PRO A 46 16.74 12.23 -25.22
CA PRO A 46 15.72 11.49 -25.97
C PRO A 46 16.31 10.43 -26.91
N GLY A 47 17.56 10.58 -27.34
CA GLY A 47 18.25 9.57 -28.17
C GLY A 47 18.57 8.25 -27.47
N LEU A 48 18.51 8.21 -26.13
CA LEU A 48 18.70 7.00 -25.34
C LEU A 48 17.38 6.27 -25.02
N TYR A 49 16.25 6.85 -25.38
CA TYR A 49 14.93 6.31 -25.09
C TYR A 49 14.67 5.00 -25.84
N GLN A 50 14.42 3.92 -25.10
CA GLN A 50 14.03 2.62 -25.63
C GLN A 50 12.61 2.30 -25.16
N PRO A 51 11.59 2.58 -25.98
CA PRO A 51 10.20 2.42 -25.58
C PRO A 51 9.86 0.97 -25.25
N LEU A 52 9.25 0.74 -24.09
CA LEU A 52 8.68 -0.53 -23.71
C LEU A 52 7.52 -0.91 -24.65
N TYR A 53 7.15 -2.20 -24.68
CA TYR A 53 6.10 -2.70 -25.55
C TYR A 53 4.80 -1.89 -25.48
N LEU A 54 4.32 -1.53 -24.27
CA LEU A 54 3.11 -0.72 -24.11
C LEU A 54 3.28 0.69 -24.67
N ALA A 55 4.44 1.31 -24.50
CA ALA A 55 4.69 2.63 -25.07
C ALA A 55 4.66 2.61 -26.60
N ARG A 56 5.17 1.54 -27.21
CA ARG A 56 5.08 1.33 -28.66
C ARG A 56 3.65 1.04 -29.11
N LEU A 57 2.91 0.19 -28.37
CA LEU A 57 1.53 -0.18 -28.69
C LEU A 57 0.60 1.03 -28.73
N PHE A 58 0.79 1.97 -27.80
CA PHE A 58 0.01 3.22 -27.74
C PHE A 58 0.65 4.40 -28.47
N GLU A 59 1.73 4.17 -29.24
CA GLU A 59 2.44 5.17 -30.01
C GLU A 59 2.81 6.40 -29.15
N LEU A 60 3.20 6.17 -27.89
CA LEU A 60 3.55 7.27 -26.99
C LEU A 60 4.79 8.01 -27.51
N PRO A 61 4.76 9.36 -27.52
CA PRO A 61 5.87 10.12 -28.06
C PRO A 61 7.15 9.94 -27.25
N THR A 62 8.29 10.10 -27.92
CA THR A 62 9.61 10.14 -27.29
C THR A 62 9.64 11.23 -26.20
N PRO A 63 10.11 10.94 -24.99
CA PRO A 63 10.16 11.91 -23.91
C PRO A 63 11.07 13.08 -24.27
N THR A 64 10.56 14.29 -24.07
CA THR A 64 11.30 15.54 -24.12
C THR A 64 11.24 16.23 -22.77
N VAL A 65 12.09 17.22 -22.52
CA VAL A 65 12.05 18.01 -21.28
C VAL A 65 10.65 18.60 -21.05
N ALA A 66 9.99 19.08 -22.09
CA ALA A 66 8.63 19.61 -22.01
C ALA A 66 7.63 18.55 -21.56
N ILE A 67 7.67 17.35 -22.15
CA ILE A 67 6.76 16.24 -21.81
C ILE A 67 6.99 15.80 -20.36
N THR A 68 8.23 15.52 -19.97
CA THR A 68 8.53 15.00 -18.62
C THR A 68 8.25 16.03 -17.53
N THR A 69 8.49 17.31 -17.80
CA THR A 69 8.16 18.41 -16.88
C THR A 69 6.65 18.60 -16.75
N THR A 70 5.92 18.56 -17.87
CA THR A 70 4.45 18.66 -17.85
C THR A 70 3.83 17.49 -17.08
N LEU A 71 4.24 16.25 -17.37
CA LEU A 71 3.78 15.07 -16.64
C LEU A 71 4.03 15.18 -15.14
N TYR A 72 5.20 15.65 -14.76
CA TYR A 72 5.58 15.83 -13.35
C TYR A 72 4.60 16.76 -12.63
N TYR A 73 4.33 17.96 -13.14
CA TYR A 73 3.42 18.90 -12.49
C TYR A 73 1.95 18.46 -12.56
N VAL A 74 1.52 17.89 -13.68
CA VAL A 74 0.17 17.32 -13.83
C VAL A 74 -0.05 16.24 -12.78
N LEU A 75 0.91 15.34 -12.58
CA LEU A 75 0.82 14.28 -11.58
C LEU A 75 0.73 14.83 -10.16
N ILE A 76 1.60 15.78 -9.78
CA ILE A 76 1.54 16.38 -8.44
C ILE A 76 0.16 16.99 -8.18
N VAL A 77 -0.30 17.87 -9.08
CA VAL A 77 -1.59 18.57 -8.88
C VAL A 77 -2.75 17.58 -8.87
N ALA A 78 -2.80 16.65 -9.83
CA ALA A 78 -3.88 15.68 -9.93
C ALA A 78 -3.89 14.71 -8.73
N CYS A 79 -2.73 14.27 -8.24
CA CYS A 79 -2.63 13.43 -7.04
C CYS A 79 -3.09 14.17 -5.78
N LEU A 80 -2.69 15.42 -5.58
CA LEU A 80 -3.17 16.22 -4.45
C LEU A 80 -4.68 16.41 -4.47
N VAL A 81 -5.25 16.73 -5.64
CA VAL A 81 -6.71 16.86 -5.81
C VAL A 81 -7.41 15.51 -5.56
N ALA A 82 -6.90 14.42 -6.13
CA ALA A 82 -7.49 13.09 -5.97
C ALA A 82 -7.43 12.59 -4.52
N ALA A 83 -6.35 12.90 -3.79
CA ALA A 83 -6.17 12.53 -2.39
C ALA A 83 -7.20 13.18 -1.46
N THR A 84 -7.74 14.35 -1.82
CA THR A 84 -8.83 15.01 -1.07
C THR A 84 -10.16 14.28 -1.16
N ASN A 85 -10.32 13.32 -2.05
CA ASN A 85 -11.60 12.66 -2.38
C ASN A 85 -12.74 13.62 -2.78
N ARG A 86 -12.44 14.86 -3.19
CA ARG A 86 -13.46 15.81 -3.69
C ARG A 86 -13.87 15.49 -5.12
N PHE A 87 -12.87 15.24 -6.00
CA PHE A 87 -13.05 14.93 -7.42
C PHE A 87 -12.31 13.64 -7.80
N PRO A 88 -12.50 12.52 -7.06
CA PRO A 88 -11.62 11.36 -7.17
C PRO A 88 -11.72 10.67 -8.53
N ARG A 89 -12.87 10.79 -9.23
CA ARG A 89 -13.02 10.22 -10.57
C ARG A 89 -12.25 11.02 -11.61
N ILE A 90 -12.46 12.33 -11.67
CA ILE A 90 -11.83 13.20 -12.67
C ILE A 90 -10.31 13.21 -12.47
N ALA A 91 -9.87 13.54 -11.25
CA ALA A 91 -8.44 13.59 -10.96
C ALA A 91 -7.79 12.20 -11.09
N GLY A 92 -8.45 11.14 -10.66
CA GLY A 92 -7.94 9.78 -10.80
C GLY A 92 -7.79 9.32 -12.25
N TRP A 93 -8.72 9.69 -13.15
CA TRP A 93 -8.58 9.41 -14.58
C TRP A 93 -7.50 10.25 -15.26
N VAL A 94 -7.03 11.34 -14.65
CA VAL A 94 -5.83 12.04 -15.08
C VAL A 94 -4.58 11.34 -14.55
N VAL A 95 -4.57 10.95 -13.27
CA VAL A 95 -3.41 10.30 -12.65
C VAL A 95 -3.09 8.96 -13.29
N ALA A 96 -4.08 8.11 -13.56
CA ALA A 96 -3.86 6.75 -14.04
C ALA A 96 -3.03 6.68 -15.35
N PRO A 97 -3.42 7.33 -16.46
CA PRO A 97 -2.63 7.32 -17.68
C PRO A 97 -1.32 8.11 -17.54
N ALA A 98 -1.34 9.26 -16.83
CA ALA A 98 -0.15 10.09 -16.67
C ALA A 98 0.94 9.34 -15.87
N PHE A 99 0.58 8.67 -14.76
CA PHE A 99 1.53 7.88 -13.99
C PHE A 99 1.98 6.62 -14.75
N THR A 100 1.08 5.97 -15.49
CA THR A 100 1.48 4.86 -16.36
C THR A 100 2.54 5.30 -17.36
N TRP A 101 2.34 6.45 -18.02
CA TRP A 101 3.34 6.99 -18.95
C TRP A 101 4.65 7.38 -18.24
N TRP A 102 4.57 8.00 -17.05
CA TRP A 102 5.72 8.32 -16.22
C TRP A 102 6.57 7.08 -15.92
N VAL A 103 5.94 6.00 -15.49
CA VAL A 103 6.62 4.72 -15.19
C VAL A 103 7.20 4.09 -16.46
N LEU A 104 6.48 4.11 -17.58
CA LEU A 104 6.98 3.59 -18.87
C LEU A 104 8.23 4.34 -19.34
N ILE A 105 8.29 5.67 -19.15
CA ILE A 105 9.50 6.45 -19.39
C ILE A 105 10.59 6.05 -18.41
N GLY A 106 10.28 5.99 -17.12
CA GLY A 106 11.22 5.63 -16.06
C GLY A 106 11.90 4.27 -16.26
N MET A 107 11.20 3.31 -16.85
CA MET A 107 11.67 1.94 -17.09
C MET A 107 12.25 1.73 -18.49
N SER A 108 12.42 2.77 -19.29
CA SER A 108 12.82 2.67 -20.71
C SER A 108 14.27 2.24 -20.94
N ASP A 109 15.10 2.13 -19.89
CA ASP A 109 16.51 1.72 -20.00
C ASP A 109 16.71 0.20 -19.93
N GLY A 110 15.66 -0.57 -20.20
CA GLY A 110 15.72 -2.04 -20.27
C GLY A 110 15.49 -2.76 -18.93
N LYS A 111 15.38 -2.06 -17.79
CA LYS A 111 14.97 -2.65 -16.52
C LYS A 111 13.50 -2.32 -16.23
N VAL A 112 12.65 -3.34 -16.23
CA VAL A 112 11.24 -3.21 -15.85
C VAL A 112 11.08 -3.59 -14.38
N ASP A 113 10.68 -2.65 -13.54
CA ASP A 113 10.43 -2.87 -12.13
C ASP A 113 8.97 -3.34 -11.93
N HIS A 114 8.80 -4.64 -11.73
CA HIS A 114 7.49 -5.29 -11.58
C HIS A 114 6.74 -4.92 -10.30
N ASP A 115 7.39 -4.29 -9.34
CA ASP A 115 6.83 -3.82 -8.10
C ASP A 115 5.80 -2.68 -8.28
N HIS A 116 5.86 -1.94 -9.39
CA HIS A 116 4.88 -0.91 -9.73
C HIS A 116 3.54 -1.46 -10.27
N LEU A 117 3.47 -2.74 -10.65
CA LEU A 117 2.27 -3.32 -11.28
C LEU A 117 1.02 -3.12 -10.43
N ALA A 118 1.08 -3.46 -9.15
CA ALA A 118 -0.08 -3.33 -8.26
C ALA A 118 -0.50 -1.87 -8.06
N LEU A 119 0.44 -0.94 -7.97
CA LEU A 119 0.17 0.49 -7.86
C LEU A 119 -0.48 1.02 -9.14
N VAL A 120 0.07 0.72 -10.32
CA VAL A 120 -0.51 1.14 -11.60
C VAL A 120 -1.96 0.64 -11.72
N ILE A 121 -2.21 -0.65 -11.46
CA ILE A 121 -3.58 -1.20 -11.51
C ILE A 121 -4.48 -0.54 -10.46
N ALA A 122 -4.00 -0.25 -9.26
CA ALA A 122 -4.77 0.48 -8.26
C ALA A 122 -5.21 1.85 -8.78
N LEU A 123 -4.32 2.60 -9.42
CA LEU A 123 -4.63 3.91 -10.00
C LEU A 123 -5.67 3.84 -11.13
N TRP A 124 -5.72 2.74 -11.90
CA TRP A 124 -6.73 2.54 -12.93
C TRP A 124 -8.09 2.11 -12.38
N VAL A 125 -8.14 1.30 -11.31
CA VAL A 125 -9.43 0.80 -10.78
C VAL A 125 -10.08 1.75 -9.77
N LEU A 126 -9.30 2.51 -9.01
CA LEU A 126 -9.85 3.42 -8.00
C LEU A 126 -10.79 4.50 -8.58
N PRO A 127 -10.53 5.13 -9.74
CA PRO A 127 -11.45 6.11 -10.33
C PRO A 127 -12.81 5.55 -10.73
N THR A 128 -12.93 4.23 -10.92
CA THR A 128 -14.22 3.59 -11.30
C THR A 128 -15.24 3.62 -10.17
N VAL A 129 -14.79 3.72 -8.90
CA VAL A 129 -15.67 3.72 -7.73
C VAL A 129 -16.30 5.10 -7.53
N ALA A 130 -17.60 5.13 -7.23
CA ALA A 130 -18.30 6.38 -6.96
C ALA A 130 -17.74 7.10 -5.73
N GLN A 131 -17.89 8.42 -5.71
CA GLN A 131 -17.57 9.25 -4.56
C GLN A 131 -18.67 9.10 -3.50
N SER A 132 -18.25 9.18 -2.22
CA SER A 132 -19.18 9.38 -1.13
C SER A 132 -19.90 10.74 -1.26
N ARG A 133 -21.22 10.72 -1.11
CA ARG A 133 -22.05 11.94 -1.16
C ARG A 133 -22.47 12.43 0.22
N LYS A 134 -22.19 11.65 1.28
CA LYS A 134 -22.66 11.94 2.65
C LYS A 134 -21.48 12.18 3.58
N GLY A 135 -21.32 13.40 4.04
CA GLY A 135 -20.36 13.77 5.05
C GLY A 135 -18.88 13.53 4.66
N SER A 136 -18.07 13.10 5.60
CA SER A 136 -16.66 12.81 5.37
C SER A 136 -16.47 11.52 4.57
N PRO A 137 -15.74 11.53 3.44
CA PRO A 137 -15.47 10.34 2.64
C PRO A 137 -14.83 9.20 3.43
N TRP A 138 -13.95 9.55 4.37
CA TRP A 138 -13.20 8.58 5.20
C TRP A 138 -14.04 7.92 6.31
N ALA A 139 -15.26 8.40 6.53
CA ALA A 139 -16.21 7.87 7.51
C ALA A 139 -17.42 7.17 6.87
N ASP A 140 -17.52 7.14 5.54
CA ASP A 140 -18.70 6.61 4.85
C ASP A 140 -18.74 5.08 4.89
N GLN A 141 -19.71 4.55 5.65
CA GLN A 141 -19.94 3.12 5.82
C GLN A 141 -20.87 2.53 4.74
N THR A 142 -21.29 3.33 3.74
CA THR A 142 -22.10 2.84 2.63
C THR A 142 -21.33 1.73 1.88
N ARG A 143 -21.99 0.57 1.72
CA ARG A 143 -21.37 -0.59 1.08
C ARG A 143 -21.58 -0.58 -0.43
N SER A 144 -20.53 -0.87 -1.19
CA SER A 144 -20.53 -0.86 -2.64
C SER A 144 -19.81 -2.10 -3.19
N GLU A 145 -20.42 -2.73 -4.20
CA GLU A 145 -19.80 -3.83 -4.96
C GLU A 145 -18.67 -3.33 -5.85
N ALA A 146 -18.79 -2.11 -6.41
CA ALA A 146 -17.71 -1.48 -7.16
C ALA A 146 -16.47 -1.25 -6.29
N ALA A 147 -16.67 -0.86 -5.01
CA ALA A 147 -15.59 -0.75 -4.05
C ALA A 147 -14.92 -2.12 -3.79
N GLY A 148 -15.73 -3.16 -3.65
CA GLY A 148 -15.24 -4.53 -3.49
C GLY A 148 -14.44 -5.02 -4.68
N TRP A 149 -14.93 -4.77 -5.88
CA TRP A 149 -14.22 -5.10 -7.12
C TRP A 149 -12.86 -4.38 -7.20
N ALA A 150 -12.82 -3.08 -6.98
CA ALA A 150 -11.59 -2.31 -7.03
C ALA A 150 -10.54 -2.83 -6.02
N ILE A 151 -10.95 -3.07 -4.76
CA ILE A 151 -10.08 -3.66 -3.74
C ILE A 151 -9.58 -5.05 -4.18
N ARG A 152 -10.46 -5.89 -4.74
CA ARG A 152 -10.08 -7.22 -5.18
C ARG A 152 -9.08 -7.20 -6.34
N CYS A 153 -9.23 -6.28 -7.29
CA CYS A 153 -8.25 -6.09 -8.36
C CYS A 153 -6.86 -5.76 -7.79
N VAL A 154 -6.77 -4.83 -6.84
CA VAL A 154 -5.50 -4.49 -6.20
C VAL A 154 -4.92 -5.68 -5.45
N GLN A 155 -5.73 -6.39 -4.65
CA GLN A 155 -5.30 -7.58 -3.92
C GLN A 155 -4.76 -8.67 -4.86
N ILE A 156 -5.45 -8.95 -5.97
CA ILE A 156 -5.00 -9.93 -6.95
C ILE A 156 -3.68 -9.50 -7.56
N CYS A 157 -3.49 -8.22 -7.91
CA CYS A 157 -2.24 -7.75 -8.50
C CYS A 157 -1.07 -7.80 -7.52
N VAL A 158 -1.28 -7.44 -6.25
CA VAL A 158 -0.26 -7.62 -5.20
C VAL A 158 0.18 -9.07 -5.12
N ILE A 159 -0.77 -10.01 -5.05
CA ILE A 159 -0.46 -11.44 -4.95
C ILE A 159 0.15 -11.98 -6.25
N ALA A 160 -0.33 -11.53 -7.41
CA ALA A 160 0.22 -11.93 -8.71
C ALA A 160 1.70 -11.55 -8.85
N THR A 161 2.13 -10.43 -8.28
CA THR A 161 3.54 -10.01 -8.28
C THR A 161 4.43 -11.08 -7.66
N TYR A 162 4.04 -11.66 -6.52
CA TYR A 162 4.80 -12.75 -5.87
C TYR A 162 4.67 -14.07 -6.61
N PHE A 163 3.46 -14.47 -6.93
CA PHE A 163 3.23 -15.76 -7.59
C PHE A 163 3.95 -15.85 -8.93
N LEU A 164 3.86 -14.80 -9.75
CA LEU A 164 4.55 -14.77 -11.04
C LEU A 164 6.08 -14.69 -10.88
N SER A 165 6.57 -14.07 -9.80
CA SER A 165 7.99 -14.08 -9.45
C SER A 165 8.47 -15.50 -9.16
N ALA A 166 7.72 -16.29 -8.38
CA ALA A 166 8.03 -17.71 -8.15
C ALA A 166 8.03 -18.52 -9.46
N ILE A 167 7.00 -18.34 -10.30
CA ILE A 167 6.92 -19.00 -11.61
C ILE A 167 8.12 -18.63 -12.50
N ALA A 168 8.50 -17.35 -12.53
CA ALA A 168 9.67 -16.90 -13.30
C ALA A 168 10.97 -17.55 -12.80
N LYS A 169 11.16 -17.67 -11.48
CA LYS A 169 12.31 -18.36 -10.87
C LYS A 169 12.35 -19.85 -11.22
N LEU A 170 11.22 -20.54 -11.12
CA LEU A 170 11.11 -21.95 -11.50
C LEU A 170 11.38 -22.16 -13.00
N ARG A 171 10.81 -21.29 -13.83
CA ARG A 171 10.99 -21.36 -15.29
C ARG A 171 12.45 -21.10 -15.69
N SER A 172 13.11 -20.11 -15.10
CA SER A 172 14.52 -19.80 -15.38
C SER A 172 15.47 -20.95 -14.98
N ALA A 173 15.05 -21.76 -14.01
CA ALA A 173 15.76 -22.97 -13.57
C ALA A 173 15.33 -24.26 -14.33
N GLY A 174 14.70 -24.13 -15.50
CA GLY A 174 14.23 -25.28 -16.30
C GLY A 174 13.14 -26.11 -15.59
N TRP A 175 12.31 -25.45 -14.74
CA TRP A 175 11.30 -26.08 -13.88
C TRP A 175 11.85 -27.03 -12.82
N ALA A 176 13.19 -27.07 -12.66
CA ALA A 176 13.84 -27.77 -11.57
C ALA A 176 13.87 -26.89 -10.31
N LEU A 177 13.82 -27.51 -9.14
CA LEU A 177 13.98 -26.80 -7.86
C LEU A 177 15.45 -26.46 -7.56
N THR A 178 16.20 -26.09 -8.59
CA THR A 178 17.62 -25.73 -8.48
C THR A 178 17.83 -24.29 -8.03
N TRP A 179 16.84 -23.41 -8.29
CA TRP A 179 16.94 -22.02 -7.91
C TRP A 179 17.16 -21.81 -6.39
N PRO A 180 16.38 -22.44 -5.46
CA PRO A 180 16.61 -22.26 -4.04
C PRO A 180 17.89 -22.92 -3.51
N GLY A 181 18.43 -23.89 -4.24
CA GLY A 181 19.72 -24.52 -3.93
C GLY A 181 20.94 -23.83 -4.55
N SER A 182 20.73 -22.78 -5.35
CA SER A 182 21.81 -22.07 -6.06
C SER A 182 22.46 -20.98 -5.18
N ALA A 183 23.57 -20.42 -5.66
CA ALA A 183 24.27 -19.31 -5.02
C ALA A 183 23.67 -17.91 -5.36
N ILE A 184 22.40 -17.84 -5.81
CA ILE A 184 21.84 -16.59 -6.34
C ILE A 184 21.77 -15.48 -5.30
N LEU A 185 21.42 -15.80 -4.04
CA LEU A 185 21.37 -14.83 -2.97
C LEU A 185 22.78 -14.37 -2.56
N THR A 186 23.73 -15.29 -2.50
CA THR A 186 25.15 -14.96 -2.32
C THR A 186 25.61 -13.97 -3.39
N TRP A 187 25.30 -14.23 -4.64
CA TRP A 187 25.61 -13.35 -5.77
C TRP A 187 24.99 -11.96 -5.64
N ALA A 188 23.74 -11.92 -5.22
CA ALA A 188 23.02 -10.65 -5.02
C ALA A 188 23.66 -9.81 -3.92
N ILE A 189 24.09 -10.43 -2.80
CA ILE A 189 24.78 -9.75 -1.69
C ILE A 189 26.15 -9.23 -2.14
N VAL A 190 26.95 -10.06 -2.83
CA VAL A 190 28.28 -9.65 -3.31
C VAL A 190 28.20 -8.46 -4.26
N ARG A 191 27.15 -8.37 -5.08
CA ARG A 191 26.92 -7.23 -5.98
C ARG A 191 26.47 -5.96 -5.27
N ARG A 192 25.94 -6.08 -4.05
CA ARG A 192 25.42 -4.96 -3.24
C ARG A 192 25.86 -5.18 -1.80
N PRO A 193 27.14 -4.99 -1.50
CA PRO A 193 27.67 -5.24 -0.17
C PRO A 193 26.99 -4.32 0.85
N HIS A 194 26.55 -4.91 1.96
CA HIS A 194 25.92 -4.24 3.08
C HIS A 194 26.19 -5.04 4.35
N PRO A 195 26.40 -4.43 5.50
CA PRO A 195 26.83 -5.13 6.73
C PRO A 195 25.99 -6.36 7.09
N VAL A 196 24.66 -6.30 6.94
CA VAL A 196 23.76 -7.45 7.20
C VAL A 196 23.97 -8.56 6.18
N GLY A 197 24.11 -8.21 4.90
CA GLY A 197 24.38 -9.16 3.83
C GLY A 197 25.75 -9.80 3.99
N GLU A 198 26.78 -9.03 4.29
CA GLU A 198 28.14 -9.53 4.50
C GLU A 198 28.19 -10.50 5.69
N TRP A 199 27.53 -10.19 6.80
CA TRP A 199 27.39 -11.11 7.92
C TRP A 199 26.75 -12.43 7.50
N LEU A 200 25.73 -12.41 6.67
CA LEU A 200 25.05 -13.60 6.16
C LEU A 200 25.97 -14.47 5.27
N LEU A 201 26.95 -13.89 4.56
CA LEU A 201 27.91 -14.66 3.75
C LEU A 201 28.76 -15.62 4.61
N HIS A 202 28.95 -15.32 5.89
CA HIS A 202 29.61 -16.23 6.83
C HIS A 202 28.69 -17.36 7.33
N HIS A 203 27.39 -17.35 6.93
CA HIS A 203 26.38 -18.35 7.33
C HIS A 203 25.64 -18.92 6.10
N PRO A 204 26.31 -19.66 5.18
CA PRO A 204 25.71 -20.09 3.91
C PRO A 204 24.42 -20.88 4.03
N TRP A 205 24.26 -21.64 5.10
CA TRP A 205 23.02 -22.40 5.37
C TRP A 205 21.80 -21.49 5.54
N MET A 206 21.97 -20.30 6.13
CA MET A 206 20.87 -19.32 6.27
C MET A 206 20.42 -18.80 4.91
N LEU A 207 21.36 -18.58 3.98
CA LEU A 207 21.04 -18.14 2.62
C LEU A 207 20.15 -19.16 1.89
N HIS A 208 20.48 -20.46 2.02
CA HIS A 208 19.65 -21.52 1.45
C HIS A 208 18.26 -21.56 2.07
N VAL A 209 18.16 -21.49 3.40
CA VAL A 209 16.87 -21.46 4.11
C VAL A 209 16.04 -20.26 3.65
N MET A 210 16.64 -19.08 3.54
CA MET A 210 15.95 -17.89 3.08
C MET A 210 15.45 -17.99 1.65
N GLN A 211 16.23 -18.60 0.74
CA GLN A 211 15.82 -18.86 -0.64
C GLN A 211 14.61 -19.80 -0.71
N TRP A 212 14.61 -20.87 0.08
CA TRP A 212 13.48 -21.80 0.18
C TRP A 212 12.23 -21.13 0.75
N ILE A 213 12.36 -20.40 1.86
CA ILE A 213 11.24 -19.63 2.44
C ILE A 213 10.68 -18.63 1.41
N GLY A 214 11.56 -17.93 0.69
CA GLY A 214 11.18 -16.97 -0.32
C GLY A 214 10.36 -17.61 -1.45
N ILE A 215 10.87 -18.66 -2.09
CA ILE A 215 10.18 -19.28 -3.24
C ILE A 215 8.88 -19.98 -2.83
N ILE A 216 8.85 -20.65 -1.68
CA ILE A 216 7.65 -21.29 -1.15
C ILE A 216 6.59 -20.23 -0.79
N GLY A 217 7.00 -19.17 -0.08
CA GLY A 217 6.11 -18.08 0.28
C GLY A 217 5.52 -17.38 -0.95
N GLU A 218 6.37 -17.04 -1.94
CA GLU A 218 5.92 -16.45 -3.19
C GLU A 218 4.96 -17.38 -3.96
N PHE A 219 5.25 -18.67 -4.05
CA PHE A 219 4.41 -19.64 -4.74
C PHE A 219 3.06 -19.86 -4.03
N LEU A 220 3.06 -19.88 -2.71
CA LEU A 220 1.85 -20.03 -1.89
C LEU A 220 1.09 -18.71 -1.67
N SER A 221 1.60 -17.58 -2.18
CA SER A 221 0.97 -16.26 -1.99
C SER A 221 -0.52 -16.21 -2.36
N PRO A 222 -1.05 -16.94 -3.39
CA PRO A 222 -2.47 -16.93 -3.70
C PRO A 222 -3.36 -17.33 -2.53
N VAL A 223 -2.88 -18.15 -1.60
CA VAL A 223 -3.65 -18.59 -0.43
C VAL A 223 -4.13 -17.39 0.40
N VAL A 224 -3.34 -16.30 0.47
CA VAL A 224 -3.68 -15.09 1.23
C VAL A 224 -4.99 -14.46 0.79
N LEU A 225 -5.40 -14.62 -0.46
CA LEU A 225 -6.67 -14.10 -0.99
C LEU A 225 -7.91 -14.71 -0.34
N TRP A 226 -7.79 -15.91 0.22
CA TRP A 226 -8.88 -16.64 0.91
C TRP A 226 -8.77 -16.59 2.43
N LEU A 227 -7.62 -16.16 2.98
CA LEU A 227 -7.44 -16.00 4.42
C LEU A 227 -8.30 -14.85 4.96
N LYS A 228 -8.69 -14.94 6.23
CA LYS A 228 -9.51 -13.94 6.91
C LYS A 228 -8.98 -13.68 8.33
N GLY A 229 -9.28 -12.48 8.86
CA GLY A 229 -8.95 -12.11 10.24
C GLY A 229 -7.45 -12.24 10.53
N ARG A 230 -7.09 -12.89 11.66
CA ARG A 230 -5.69 -13.05 12.08
C ARG A 230 -4.80 -13.75 11.04
N TRP A 231 -5.33 -14.70 10.30
CA TRP A 231 -4.56 -15.44 9.30
C TRP A 231 -4.19 -14.56 8.10
N GLN A 232 -5.12 -13.70 7.67
CA GLN A 232 -4.82 -12.70 6.64
C GLN A 232 -3.78 -11.70 7.11
N LEU A 233 -3.86 -11.25 8.38
CA LEU A 233 -2.85 -10.38 8.97
C LEU A 233 -1.48 -11.05 9.02
N LEU A 234 -1.40 -12.33 9.44
CA LEU A 234 -0.15 -13.08 9.46
C LEU A 234 0.45 -13.22 8.05
N GLY A 235 -0.39 -13.50 7.03
CA GLY A 235 0.04 -13.51 5.64
C GLY A 235 0.59 -12.15 5.18
N ALA A 236 -0.09 -11.06 5.51
CA ALA A 236 0.38 -9.71 5.20
C ALA A 236 1.72 -9.38 5.90
N LEU A 237 1.83 -9.71 7.18
CA LEU A 237 3.05 -9.49 7.97
C LEU A 237 4.22 -10.32 7.44
N PHE A 238 3.98 -11.54 6.96
CA PHE A 238 5.01 -12.35 6.31
C PHE A 238 5.59 -11.63 5.08
N PHE A 239 4.74 -11.12 4.17
CA PHE A 239 5.22 -10.43 2.98
C PHE A 239 5.83 -9.07 3.28
N ILE A 240 5.31 -8.32 4.25
CA ILE A 240 5.94 -7.07 4.70
C ILE A 240 7.33 -7.39 5.28
N GLY A 241 7.45 -8.41 6.13
CA GLY A 241 8.72 -8.88 6.68
C GLY A 241 9.71 -9.34 5.59
N PHE A 242 9.20 -10.03 4.56
CA PHE A 242 9.99 -10.40 3.37
C PHE A 242 10.58 -9.16 2.67
N HIS A 243 9.82 -8.07 2.51
CA HIS A 243 10.34 -6.84 1.93
C HIS A 243 11.31 -6.11 2.85
N VAL A 244 11.06 -6.08 4.16
CA VAL A 244 12.01 -5.52 5.14
C VAL A 244 13.33 -6.28 5.08
N ALA A 245 13.30 -7.63 5.02
CA ALA A 245 14.49 -8.45 4.88
C ALA A 245 15.23 -8.17 3.56
N ASN A 246 14.54 -8.09 2.42
CA ASN A 246 15.14 -7.74 1.14
C ASN A 246 15.81 -6.35 1.18
N THR A 247 15.18 -5.37 1.82
CA THR A 247 15.77 -4.03 1.98
C THR A 247 17.01 -4.07 2.86
N ALA A 248 16.95 -4.77 3.99
CA ALA A 248 18.07 -4.87 4.94
C ALA A 248 19.27 -5.64 4.39
N ILE A 249 19.03 -6.65 3.53
CA ILE A 249 20.08 -7.55 3.03
C ILE A 249 20.61 -7.10 1.66
N LEU A 250 19.74 -6.61 0.78
CA LEU A 250 20.05 -6.35 -0.63
C LEU A 250 19.91 -4.87 -1.02
N LEU A 251 19.45 -4.00 -0.12
CA LEU A 251 19.12 -2.60 -0.43
C LEU A 251 18.11 -2.47 -1.59
N ILE A 252 17.21 -3.45 -1.72
CA ILE A 252 16.17 -3.45 -2.75
C ILE A 252 14.84 -3.08 -2.10
N HIS A 253 14.22 -2.02 -2.59
CA HIS A 253 12.92 -1.55 -2.12
C HIS A 253 11.81 -2.02 -3.05
N PHE A 254 10.67 -2.40 -2.48
CA PHE A 254 9.44 -2.77 -3.19
C PHE A 254 8.25 -1.96 -2.66
N LEU A 255 8.49 -0.69 -2.30
CA LEU A 255 7.48 0.15 -1.65
C LEU A 255 6.20 0.34 -2.47
N PRO A 256 6.21 0.43 -3.82
CA PRO A 256 4.99 0.46 -4.62
C PRO A 256 4.08 -0.76 -4.41
N THR A 257 4.66 -1.95 -4.29
CA THR A 257 3.89 -3.16 -3.91
C THR A 257 3.49 -3.15 -2.44
N VAL A 258 4.39 -2.73 -1.54
CA VAL A 258 4.16 -2.73 -0.09
C VAL A 258 3.00 -1.81 0.29
N VAL A 259 2.91 -0.62 -0.27
CA VAL A 259 1.80 0.30 0.01
C VAL A 259 0.45 -0.27 -0.46
N CYS A 260 0.44 -1.08 -1.51
CA CYS A 260 -0.77 -1.74 -2.01
C CYS A 260 -1.30 -2.84 -1.07
N TRP A 261 -0.50 -3.34 -0.10
CA TRP A 261 -0.98 -4.23 0.96
C TRP A 261 -2.05 -3.58 1.84
N LEU A 262 -2.17 -2.25 1.85
CA LEU A 262 -3.27 -1.55 2.50
C LEU A 262 -4.66 -1.95 1.96
N ALA A 263 -4.74 -2.50 0.74
CA ALA A 263 -5.98 -3.08 0.22
C ALA A 263 -6.48 -4.29 1.03
N PHE A 264 -5.63 -4.92 1.85
CA PHE A 264 -6.02 -6.01 2.77
C PHE A 264 -6.47 -5.49 4.14
N ALA A 265 -6.15 -4.24 4.50
CA ALA A 265 -6.47 -3.65 5.79
C ALA A 265 -7.93 -3.15 5.85
N PRO A 266 -8.66 -3.34 6.96
CA PRO A 266 -10.02 -2.83 7.15
C PRO A 266 -10.00 -1.35 7.56
N MET A 267 -9.49 -0.48 6.68
CA MET A 267 -9.29 0.95 6.97
C MET A 267 -10.59 1.72 7.26
N GLU A 268 -11.76 1.21 6.86
CA GLU A 268 -13.06 1.77 7.21
C GLU A 268 -13.33 1.80 8.73
N ARG A 269 -12.55 1.07 9.52
CA ARG A 269 -12.67 1.03 10.99
C ARG A 269 -11.92 2.16 11.70
N ILE A 270 -11.04 2.89 11.00
CA ILE A 270 -10.18 3.92 11.59
C ILE A 270 -11.02 5.02 12.26
N VAL A 271 -11.95 5.65 11.54
CA VAL A 271 -12.76 6.74 12.08
C VAL A 271 -13.70 6.29 13.19
N PRO A 272 -14.46 5.17 13.07
CA PRO A 272 -15.25 4.63 14.17
C PRO A 272 -14.43 4.38 15.43
N TRP A 273 -13.23 3.82 15.31
CA TRP A 273 -12.36 3.55 16.44
C TRP A 273 -11.91 4.83 17.19
N PHE A 274 -11.54 5.89 16.46
CA PHE A 274 -11.20 7.17 17.09
C PHE A 274 -12.41 7.83 17.78
N ARG A 275 -13.62 7.69 17.21
CA ARG A 275 -14.84 8.21 17.83
C ARG A 275 -15.20 7.48 19.12
N SER A 276 -15.09 6.16 19.13
CA SER A 276 -15.38 5.37 20.33
C SER A 276 -14.41 5.68 21.48
N ARG A 277 -13.12 5.89 21.19
CA ARG A 277 -12.15 6.31 22.20
C ARG A 277 -12.47 7.68 22.79
N ARG A 278 -12.75 8.68 21.94
CA ARG A 278 -13.13 10.01 22.45
C ARG A 278 -14.37 9.98 23.32
N SER A 279 -15.35 9.14 23.00
CA SER A 279 -16.55 8.99 23.83
C SER A 279 -16.24 8.32 25.17
N ALA A 280 -15.33 7.36 25.20
CA ALA A 280 -14.87 6.71 26.44
C ALA A 280 -14.11 7.72 27.32
N ASP A 281 -13.14 8.44 26.75
CA ASP A 281 -12.36 9.45 27.47
C ASP A 281 -13.26 10.58 28.04
N SER A 282 -14.32 10.95 27.30
CA SER A 282 -15.29 11.95 27.75
C SER A 282 -16.19 11.44 28.86
N ALA A 283 -16.52 10.15 28.88
CA ALA A 283 -17.31 9.53 29.94
C ALA A 283 -16.49 9.40 31.23
N ASP A 284 -15.22 8.99 31.12
CA ASP A 284 -14.31 8.88 32.27
C ASP A 284 -14.06 10.26 32.91
N SER A 285 -13.84 11.31 32.11
CA SER A 285 -13.66 12.67 32.62
C SER A 285 -14.94 13.27 33.23
N ALA A 286 -16.12 12.86 32.79
CA ALA A 286 -17.39 13.26 33.38
C ALA A 286 -17.67 12.50 34.69
N GLY A 287 -17.23 11.24 34.81
CA GLY A 287 -17.29 10.46 36.06
C GLY A 287 -16.40 11.07 37.14
N ASP A 288 -15.14 11.37 36.82
CA ASP A 288 -14.19 12.02 37.76
C ASP A 288 -14.70 13.37 38.25
N ALA A 289 -15.33 14.16 37.37
CA ALA A 289 -15.92 15.45 37.74
C ALA A 289 -17.19 15.30 38.59
N GLY A 290 -17.96 14.22 38.45
CA GLY A 290 -19.10 13.85 39.26
C GLY A 290 -18.67 13.46 40.68
N ASP A 291 -17.71 12.55 40.78
CA ASP A 291 -17.18 12.09 42.08
C ASP A 291 -16.50 13.22 42.88
N ALA A 292 -15.82 14.16 42.21
CA ALA A 292 -15.23 15.34 42.83
C ALA A 292 -16.29 16.28 43.41
N ARG A 293 -17.43 16.48 42.73
CA ARG A 293 -18.55 17.31 43.23
C ARG A 293 -19.29 16.65 44.38
N GLU A 294 -19.51 15.34 44.35
CA GLU A 294 -20.11 14.64 45.47
C GLU A 294 -19.22 14.67 46.73
N ALA A 295 -17.89 14.59 46.54
CA ALA A 295 -16.94 14.73 47.64
C ALA A 295 -16.91 16.15 48.24
N GLU A 296 -17.06 17.21 47.43
CA GLU A 296 -17.18 18.59 47.90
C GLU A 296 -18.50 18.82 48.65
N ASP A 297 -19.63 18.32 48.16
CA ASP A 297 -20.95 18.45 48.78
C ASP A 297 -21.01 17.77 50.16
N GLN A 298 -20.40 16.55 50.28
CA GLN A 298 -20.29 15.83 51.56
C GLN A 298 -19.39 16.57 52.57
N THR A 299 -18.40 17.27 52.12
CA THR A 299 -17.52 18.08 52.99
C THR A 299 -18.19 19.37 53.46
N GLU A 300 -19.03 19.98 52.63
CA GLU A 300 -19.83 21.17 53.03
C GLU A 300 -20.94 20.82 54.00
N ASP A 301 -21.67 19.73 53.78
CA ASP A 301 -22.71 19.24 54.68
C ASP A 301 -22.14 18.84 56.07
N GLY A 302 -20.97 18.23 56.10
CA GLY A 302 -20.24 17.91 57.32
C GLY A 302 -19.75 19.14 58.10
N ARG A 303 -19.46 20.27 57.42
CA ARG A 303 -19.10 21.57 58.05
C ARG A 303 -20.33 22.23 58.67
N GLN A 304 -21.45 22.28 57.94
CA GLN A 304 -22.69 22.88 58.42
C GLN A 304 -23.26 22.14 59.62
N ALA A 305 -23.19 20.81 59.65
CA ALA A 305 -23.62 20.00 60.79
C ALA A 305 -22.74 20.23 62.05
N LYS A 306 -21.46 20.53 61.90
CA LYS A 306 -20.58 20.88 63.05
C LYS A 306 -20.78 22.28 63.54
N GLU A 307 -21.12 23.24 62.74
CA GLU A 307 -21.46 24.62 63.17
C GLU A 307 -22.80 24.64 63.95
N GLN A 308 -23.81 23.86 63.52
CA GLN A 308 -25.07 23.75 64.25
C GLN A 308 -25.03 22.99 65.59
N ALA A 309 -24.05 22.13 65.78
CA ALA A 309 -23.86 21.36 67.03
C ALA A 309 -23.00 22.10 68.08
N GLY A 310 -22.36 23.22 67.70
CA GLY A 310 -21.47 24.00 68.57
C GLY A 310 -22.07 25.32 69.09
N ALA A 311 -23.36 25.63 68.77
CA ALA A 311 -24.12 26.78 69.27
C ALA A 311 -25.16 26.32 70.31
#